data_ce8f132034017b2a9524565ce24f018b
#
_entry.id   ce8f132034017b2a9524565ce24f018b
#
_cell.length_a   1.000
_cell.length_b   1.000
_cell.length_c   1.000
_cell.angle_alpha   90.00
_cell.angle_beta   90.00
_cell.angle_gamma   90.00
#
_symmetry.space_group_name_H-M   'P 1'
#
loop_
_entity.id
_entity.type
_entity.pdbx_description
1 polymer ?
#
loop_
_entity_poly.entity_id
_entity_poly.type
_entity_poly.pdbx_seq_one_letter_code
_entity_poly.pdbx_strand_id
1 'polypeptide(L)'
;MTKALIIGGHGRVAQMATAQLVDAGVEVASLIRNPDHEADIRGLGAEVIVQDLAEVEDWSAILSGFDVVAWSAGNGGKAGAEGTLAIDRDGELAVISGLQAMERPPYYLTVSHLGWDRPVPEDDDSSWAAYAKAKQAVGKRLASSHLDYTILAPARLTDGPAGAYEHVENSREAAEATTSRELLAQVLAEFVQAPAQSGTYAFIDA
;
A
#
# COMPACT_ATOMS: atom_id res chain seq x y z
N MET A 1 8.81 12.64 -16.33
CA MET A 1 7.41 12.47 -15.88
C MET A 1 7.43 11.25 -15.00
N THR A 2 6.91 11.33 -13.80
CA THR A 2 6.92 10.21 -12.85
C THR A 2 5.99 9.11 -13.34
N LYS A 3 6.44 7.85 -13.29
CA LYS A 3 5.65 6.68 -13.65
C LYS A 3 5.43 5.81 -12.43
N ALA A 4 4.18 5.60 -12.04
CA ALA A 4 3.79 4.89 -10.82
C ALA A 4 2.99 3.64 -11.12
N LEU A 5 3.30 2.54 -10.40
CA LEU A 5 2.48 1.33 -10.36
C LEU A 5 1.73 1.28 -9.04
N ILE A 6 0.41 1.12 -9.08
CA ILE A 6 -0.42 0.88 -7.89
C ILE A 6 -0.89 -0.57 -7.90
N ILE A 7 -0.40 -1.38 -6.96
CA ILE A 7 -0.82 -2.77 -6.78
C ILE A 7 -2.06 -2.80 -5.89
N GLY A 8 -3.14 -3.43 -6.36
CA GLY A 8 -4.46 -3.36 -5.75
C GLY A 8 -5.28 -2.16 -6.23
N GLY A 9 -5.08 -1.74 -7.47
CA GLY A 9 -5.59 -0.50 -8.06
C GLY A 9 -7.11 -0.30 -8.02
N HIS A 10 -7.92 -1.37 -7.87
CA HIS A 10 -9.38 -1.24 -7.73
C HIS A 10 -9.84 -1.01 -6.27
N GLY A 11 -8.92 -0.98 -5.29
CA GLY A 11 -9.24 -0.60 -3.92
C GLY A 11 -9.73 0.86 -3.82
N ARG A 12 -10.63 1.18 -2.88
CA ARG A 12 -11.20 2.54 -2.74
C ARG A 12 -10.12 3.62 -2.61
N VAL A 13 -9.12 3.40 -1.77
CA VAL A 13 -8.00 4.34 -1.60
C VAL A 13 -7.19 4.45 -2.89
N ALA A 14 -6.90 3.33 -3.53
CA ALA A 14 -6.13 3.28 -4.77
C ALA A 14 -6.80 4.06 -5.90
N GLN A 15 -8.11 3.93 -6.07
CA GLN A 15 -8.86 4.68 -7.09
C GLN A 15 -8.85 6.19 -6.83
N MET A 16 -9.04 6.60 -5.57
CA MET A 16 -8.96 8.02 -5.17
C MET A 16 -7.55 8.59 -5.43
N ALA A 17 -6.52 7.85 -5.07
CA ALA A 17 -5.13 8.26 -5.32
C ALA A 17 -4.80 8.29 -6.81
N THR A 18 -5.28 7.31 -7.58
CA THR A 18 -5.10 7.26 -9.04
C THR A 18 -5.67 8.50 -9.71
N ALA A 19 -6.89 8.92 -9.36
CA ALA A 19 -7.50 10.12 -9.91
C ALA A 19 -6.65 11.37 -9.63
N GLN A 20 -6.20 11.56 -8.39
CA GLN A 20 -5.35 12.69 -8.00
C GLN A 20 -4.00 12.69 -8.72
N LEU A 21 -3.39 11.51 -8.89
CA LEU A 21 -2.10 11.36 -9.57
C LEU A 21 -2.21 11.67 -11.08
N VAL A 22 -3.25 11.17 -11.74
CA VAL A 22 -3.51 11.45 -13.16
C VAL A 22 -3.76 12.94 -13.38
N ASP A 23 -4.58 13.58 -12.51
CA ASP A 23 -4.83 15.02 -12.56
C ASP A 23 -3.56 15.85 -12.35
N ALA A 24 -2.60 15.32 -11.58
CA ALA A 24 -1.28 15.93 -11.37
C ALA A 24 -0.27 15.62 -12.49
N GLY A 25 -0.66 14.88 -13.52
CA GLY A 25 0.19 14.56 -14.68
C GLY A 25 1.17 13.40 -14.43
N VAL A 26 0.92 12.54 -13.44
CA VAL A 26 1.68 11.29 -13.23
C VAL A 26 1.15 10.21 -14.18
N GLU A 27 2.03 9.45 -14.80
CA GLU A 27 1.66 8.24 -15.53
C GLU A 27 1.38 7.12 -14.55
N VAL A 28 0.12 6.68 -14.44
CA VAL A 28 -0.30 5.65 -13.49
C VAL A 28 -0.66 4.37 -14.21
N ALA A 29 -0.08 3.24 -13.77
CA ALA A 29 -0.56 1.90 -14.07
C ALA A 29 -1.17 1.30 -12.80
N SER A 30 -2.31 0.63 -12.93
CA SER A 30 -2.98 -0.07 -11.83
C SER A 30 -2.99 -1.56 -12.07
N LEU A 31 -2.38 -2.32 -11.16
CA LEU A 31 -2.46 -3.77 -11.17
C LEU A 31 -3.71 -4.22 -10.44
N ILE A 32 -4.55 -4.95 -11.13
CA ILE A 32 -5.82 -5.50 -10.64
C ILE A 32 -5.90 -7.00 -10.91
N ARG A 33 -6.65 -7.73 -10.09
CA ARG A 33 -6.84 -9.18 -10.29
C ARG A 33 -8.01 -9.49 -11.23
N ASN A 34 -9.12 -8.78 -11.09
CA ASN A 34 -10.35 -9.06 -11.83
C ASN A 34 -10.44 -8.16 -13.07
N PRO A 35 -10.48 -8.74 -14.29
CA PRO A 35 -10.59 -7.98 -15.53
C PRO A 35 -11.90 -7.19 -15.66
N ASP A 36 -12.97 -7.57 -14.94
CA ASP A 36 -14.24 -6.83 -14.96
C ASP A 36 -14.10 -5.38 -14.44
N HIS A 37 -13.02 -5.10 -13.71
CA HIS A 37 -12.72 -3.78 -13.16
C HIS A 37 -11.88 -2.88 -14.10
N GLU A 38 -11.51 -3.35 -15.28
CA GLU A 38 -10.67 -2.57 -16.22
C GLU A 38 -11.30 -1.24 -16.61
N ALA A 39 -12.61 -1.25 -16.86
CA ALA A 39 -13.31 -0.04 -17.31
C ALA A 39 -13.26 1.06 -16.24
N ASP A 40 -13.37 0.71 -14.97
CA ASP A 40 -13.28 1.66 -13.85
C ASP A 40 -11.90 2.33 -13.80
N ILE A 41 -10.84 1.54 -13.93
CA ILE A 41 -9.46 2.04 -13.90
C ILE A 41 -9.13 2.90 -15.11
N ARG A 42 -9.52 2.44 -16.33
CA ARG A 42 -9.35 3.24 -17.56
C ARG A 42 -10.14 4.55 -17.52
N GLY A 43 -11.31 4.53 -16.88
CA GLY A 43 -12.13 5.73 -16.64
C GLY A 43 -11.43 6.79 -15.77
N LEU A 44 -10.47 6.39 -14.94
CA LEU A 44 -9.61 7.30 -14.16
C LEU A 44 -8.40 7.82 -14.95
N GLY A 45 -8.18 7.35 -16.19
CA GLY A 45 -7.04 7.74 -17.00
C GLY A 45 -5.77 6.91 -16.76
N ALA A 46 -5.83 5.81 -16.02
CA ALA A 46 -4.70 4.95 -15.75
C ALA A 46 -4.59 3.76 -16.73
N GLU A 47 -3.38 3.27 -16.94
CA GLU A 47 -3.13 1.98 -17.59
C GLU A 47 -3.56 0.83 -16.67
N VAL A 48 -3.94 -0.31 -17.27
CA VAL A 48 -4.37 -1.49 -16.52
C VAL A 48 -3.43 -2.65 -16.76
N ILE A 49 -3.00 -3.28 -15.67
CA ILE A 49 -2.31 -4.58 -15.68
C ILE A 49 -3.24 -5.58 -14.97
N VAL A 50 -3.74 -6.58 -15.70
CA VAL A 50 -4.55 -7.66 -15.11
C VAL A 50 -3.63 -8.80 -14.74
N GLN A 51 -3.48 -9.05 -13.44
CA GLN A 51 -2.59 -10.09 -12.92
C GLN A 51 -3.05 -10.57 -11.56
N ASP A 52 -3.13 -11.90 -11.37
CA ASP A 52 -3.25 -12.49 -10.04
C ASP A 52 -1.86 -12.49 -9.37
N LEU A 53 -1.79 -11.96 -8.15
CA LEU A 53 -0.53 -11.87 -7.39
C LEU A 53 0.08 -13.24 -7.12
N ALA A 54 -0.75 -14.29 -6.99
CA ALA A 54 -0.30 -15.65 -6.73
C ALA A 54 0.30 -16.34 -7.97
N GLU A 55 0.06 -15.80 -9.17
CA GLU A 55 0.50 -16.38 -10.44
C GLU A 55 1.74 -15.67 -11.02
N VAL A 56 2.28 -14.66 -10.32
CA VAL A 56 3.46 -13.93 -10.78
C VAL A 56 4.72 -14.75 -10.54
N GLU A 57 5.37 -15.18 -11.61
CA GLU A 57 6.65 -15.90 -11.53
C GLU A 57 7.85 -14.97 -11.43
N ASP A 58 7.79 -13.81 -12.09
CA ASP A 58 8.85 -12.80 -12.12
C ASP A 58 8.30 -11.39 -11.88
N TRP A 59 8.41 -10.94 -10.65
CA TRP A 59 8.03 -9.58 -10.27
C TRP A 59 8.90 -8.52 -10.93
N SER A 60 10.18 -8.79 -11.18
CA SER A 60 11.08 -7.79 -11.76
C SER A 60 10.62 -7.32 -13.13
N ALA A 61 10.03 -8.21 -13.93
CA ALA A 61 9.46 -7.87 -15.23
C ALA A 61 8.28 -6.90 -15.12
N ILE A 62 7.38 -7.11 -14.13
CA ILE A 62 6.22 -6.25 -13.90
C ILE A 62 6.64 -4.89 -13.33
N LEU A 63 7.61 -4.89 -12.41
CA LEU A 63 8.06 -3.70 -11.68
C LEU A 63 8.99 -2.80 -12.52
N SER A 64 9.54 -3.34 -13.61
CA SER A 64 10.47 -2.61 -14.48
C SER A 64 9.81 -1.42 -15.18
N GLY A 65 10.53 -0.30 -15.21
CA GLY A 65 10.09 0.92 -15.90
C GLY A 65 9.18 1.83 -15.10
N PHE A 66 8.94 1.55 -13.82
CA PHE A 66 8.29 2.47 -12.89
C PHE A 66 9.33 3.17 -12.01
N ASP A 67 9.02 4.41 -11.64
CA ASP A 67 9.82 5.19 -10.67
C ASP A 67 9.36 4.90 -9.24
N VAL A 68 8.05 4.62 -9.06
CA VAL A 68 7.42 4.37 -7.78
C VAL A 68 6.47 3.17 -7.88
N VAL A 69 6.52 2.29 -6.90
CA VAL A 69 5.56 1.18 -6.73
C VAL A 69 4.83 1.35 -5.41
N ALA A 70 3.51 1.45 -5.45
CA ALA A 70 2.67 1.60 -4.28
C ALA A 70 1.83 0.33 -4.05
N TRP A 71 1.96 -0.27 -2.87
CA TRP A 71 1.13 -1.39 -2.43
C TRP A 71 -0.10 -0.87 -1.68
N SER A 72 -1.26 -1.05 -2.27
CA SER A 72 -2.59 -0.76 -1.70
C SER A 72 -3.52 -1.98 -1.76
N ALA A 73 -2.97 -3.15 -2.08
CA ALA A 73 -3.73 -4.40 -2.05
C ALA A 73 -3.93 -4.88 -0.60
N GLY A 74 -5.03 -5.58 -0.38
CA GLY A 74 -5.34 -6.21 0.88
C GLY A 74 -6.60 -7.07 0.75
N ASN A 75 -6.72 -8.09 1.60
CA ASN A 75 -7.87 -8.97 1.61
C ASN A 75 -9.16 -8.27 2.07
N GLY A 76 -9.06 -7.16 2.82
CA GLY A 76 -10.21 -6.44 3.36
C GLY A 76 -11.07 -7.29 4.30
N GLY A 77 -10.51 -8.32 4.94
CA GLY A 77 -11.20 -9.22 5.86
C GLY A 77 -12.12 -10.25 5.20
N LYS A 78 -12.16 -10.32 3.85
CA LYS A 78 -13.16 -11.13 3.12
C LYS A 78 -12.87 -12.64 3.08
N ALA A 79 -11.61 -13.05 3.17
CA ALA A 79 -11.18 -14.45 3.10
C ALA A 79 -10.51 -14.95 4.40
N GLY A 80 -10.87 -14.35 5.53
CA GLY A 80 -10.34 -14.75 6.85
C GLY A 80 -8.83 -14.56 6.99
N ALA A 81 -8.26 -15.23 8.01
CA ALA A 81 -6.83 -15.12 8.33
C ALA A 81 -5.94 -15.67 7.20
N GLU A 82 -6.31 -16.79 6.58
CA GLU A 82 -5.55 -17.42 5.50
C GLU A 82 -5.45 -16.48 4.28
N GLY A 83 -6.57 -15.89 3.84
CA GLY A 83 -6.58 -14.93 2.75
C GLY A 83 -5.82 -13.64 3.07
N THR A 84 -5.80 -13.22 4.33
CA THR A 84 -4.98 -12.09 4.78
C THR A 84 -3.50 -12.43 4.70
N LEU A 85 -3.09 -13.59 5.16
CA LEU A 85 -1.69 -14.02 5.06
C LEU A 85 -1.24 -14.18 3.60
N ALA A 86 -2.08 -14.75 2.75
CA ALA A 86 -1.75 -14.95 1.34
C ALA A 86 -1.54 -13.61 0.59
N ILE A 87 -2.37 -12.59 0.84
CA ILE A 87 -2.29 -11.31 0.14
C ILE A 87 -1.43 -10.32 0.91
N ASP A 88 -1.82 -10.00 2.16
CA ASP A 88 -1.22 -8.89 2.93
C ASP A 88 0.18 -9.21 3.47
N ARG A 89 0.60 -10.48 3.44
CA ARG A 89 1.96 -10.93 3.78
C ARG A 89 2.70 -11.48 2.57
N ASP A 90 2.26 -12.64 2.06
CA ASP A 90 3.04 -13.43 1.10
C ASP A 90 3.10 -12.73 -0.27
N GLY A 91 1.99 -12.18 -0.74
CA GLY A 91 1.95 -11.39 -1.98
C GLY A 91 2.82 -10.15 -1.89
N GLU A 92 2.75 -9.41 -0.77
CA GLU A 92 3.56 -8.21 -0.57
C GLU A 92 5.05 -8.54 -0.42
N LEU A 93 5.41 -9.61 0.31
CA LEU A 93 6.80 -10.07 0.44
C LEU A 93 7.38 -10.55 -0.91
N ALA A 94 6.57 -11.11 -1.79
CA ALA A 94 7.00 -11.49 -3.14
C ALA A 94 7.38 -10.25 -3.97
N VAL A 95 6.57 -9.18 -3.92
CA VAL A 95 6.89 -7.89 -4.56
C VAL A 95 8.20 -7.32 -4.01
N ILE A 96 8.37 -7.29 -2.68
CA ILE A 96 9.60 -6.79 -2.04
C ILE A 96 10.81 -7.62 -2.48
N SER A 97 10.66 -8.93 -2.61
CA SER A 97 11.73 -9.81 -3.09
C SER A 97 12.09 -9.52 -4.55
N GLY A 98 11.08 -9.26 -5.40
CA GLY A 98 11.29 -8.82 -6.77
C GLY A 98 12.05 -7.49 -6.86
N LEU A 99 11.64 -6.50 -6.05
CA LEU A 99 12.34 -5.21 -5.95
C LEU A 99 13.80 -5.38 -5.53
N GLN A 100 14.06 -6.23 -4.53
CA GLN A 100 15.43 -6.48 -4.04
C GLN A 100 16.33 -7.18 -5.07
N ALA A 101 15.75 -7.88 -6.03
CA ALA A 101 16.51 -8.54 -7.11
C ALA A 101 16.89 -7.57 -8.25
N MET A 102 16.30 -6.36 -8.29
CA MET A 102 16.59 -5.37 -9.32
C MET A 102 17.86 -4.60 -9.02
N GLU A 103 18.62 -4.26 -10.05
CA GLU A 103 19.80 -3.39 -9.93
C GLU A 103 19.43 -1.96 -9.53
N ARG A 104 18.27 -1.49 -10.00
CA ARG A 104 17.72 -0.15 -9.73
C ARG A 104 16.25 -0.29 -9.40
N PRO A 105 15.93 -0.64 -8.17
CA PRO A 105 14.54 -0.77 -7.75
C PRO A 105 13.85 0.61 -7.73
N PRO A 106 12.56 0.68 -8.11
CA PRO A 106 11.75 1.84 -7.88
C PRO A 106 11.58 2.13 -6.38
N TYR A 107 11.23 3.36 -6.05
CA TYR A 107 10.83 3.71 -4.70
C TYR A 107 9.57 2.94 -4.30
N TYR A 108 9.52 2.42 -3.08
CA TYR A 108 8.44 1.56 -2.63
C TYR A 108 7.56 2.23 -1.56
N LEU A 109 6.26 2.28 -1.81
CA LEU A 109 5.25 2.72 -0.85
C LEU A 109 4.39 1.54 -0.42
N THR A 110 4.11 1.41 0.87
CA THR A 110 3.12 0.44 1.36
C THR A 110 2.15 1.05 2.34
N VAL A 111 0.89 0.67 2.24
CA VAL A 111 -0.13 1.00 3.23
C VAL A 111 -0.15 -0.05 4.33
N SER A 112 0.06 0.41 5.56
CA SER A 112 0.03 -0.39 6.79
C SER A 112 -1.03 0.15 7.75
N HIS A 113 -0.74 0.20 9.05
CA HIS A 113 -1.59 0.80 10.07
C HIS A 113 -0.75 1.44 11.17
N LEU A 114 -1.29 2.40 11.89
CA LEU A 114 -0.66 3.01 13.06
C LEU A 114 -0.34 1.95 14.11
N GLY A 115 0.93 1.90 14.53
CA GLY A 115 1.43 0.89 15.47
C GLY A 115 1.67 -0.50 14.85
N TRP A 116 1.96 -0.58 13.55
CA TRP A 116 2.20 -1.84 12.84
C TRP A 116 3.34 -2.69 13.43
N ASP A 117 4.28 -2.08 14.14
CA ASP A 117 5.43 -2.71 14.78
C ASP A 117 5.19 -3.17 16.22
N ARG A 118 4.00 -2.92 16.78
CA ARG A 118 3.64 -3.34 18.15
C ARG A 118 3.53 -4.85 18.26
N PRO A 119 3.96 -5.43 19.39
CA PRO A 119 3.80 -6.85 19.61
C PRO A 119 2.34 -7.32 19.46
N VAL A 120 2.15 -8.41 18.73
CA VAL A 120 0.85 -9.11 18.63
C VAL A 120 0.98 -10.40 19.42
N PRO A 121 0.08 -10.72 20.37
CA PRO A 121 0.11 -11.97 21.09
C PRO A 121 0.13 -13.19 20.16
N GLU A 122 0.91 -14.21 20.50
CA GLU A 122 1.04 -15.41 19.66
C GLU A 122 -0.26 -16.21 19.61
N ASP A 123 -1.00 -16.21 20.70
CA ASP A 123 -2.27 -16.92 20.90
C ASP A 123 -3.50 -16.13 20.44
N ASP A 124 -3.32 -14.94 19.87
CA ASP A 124 -4.42 -14.18 19.26
C ASP A 124 -4.66 -14.65 17.82
N ASP A 125 -5.76 -15.39 17.64
CA ASP A 125 -6.22 -15.93 16.35
C ASP A 125 -7.26 -15.02 15.66
N SER A 126 -7.43 -13.80 16.13
CA SER A 126 -8.36 -12.84 15.49
C SER A 126 -7.92 -12.45 14.07
N SER A 127 -8.87 -12.07 13.24
CA SER A 127 -8.57 -11.54 11.90
C SER A 127 -7.70 -10.29 11.95
N TRP A 128 -7.81 -9.49 13.03
CA TRP A 128 -6.95 -8.35 13.26
C TRP A 128 -5.51 -8.78 13.54
N ALA A 129 -5.32 -9.77 14.41
CA ALA A 129 -3.99 -10.30 14.72
C ALA A 129 -3.30 -10.86 13.46
N ALA A 130 -4.03 -11.60 12.62
CA ALA A 130 -3.51 -12.08 11.34
C ALA A 130 -3.03 -10.93 10.44
N TYR A 131 -3.83 -9.86 10.34
CA TYR A 131 -3.47 -8.65 9.59
C TYR A 131 -2.26 -7.94 10.20
N ALA A 132 -2.25 -7.72 11.51
CA ALA A 132 -1.13 -7.07 12.18
C ALA A 132 0.16 -7.87 12.07
N LYS A 133 0.11 -9.20 12.22
CA LYS A 133 1.26 -10.11 12.01
C LYS A 133 1.77 -10.03 10.55
N ALA A 134 0.86 -9.95 9.55
CA ALA A 134 1.23 -9.77 8.15
C ALA A 134 1.99 -8.45 7.92
N LYS A 135 1.43 -7.32 8.41
CA LYS A 135 2.07 -6.00 8.27
C LYS A 135 3.39 -5.89 9.04
N GLN A 136 3.51 -6.56 10.20
CA GLN A 136 4.80 -6.67 10.89
C GLN A 136 5.87 -7.39 10.08
N ALA A 137 5.51 -8.50 9.41
CA ALA A 137 6.45 -9.25 8.59
C ALA A 137 6.97 -8.39 7.43
N VAL A 138 6.07 -7.65 6.77
CA VAL A 138 6.39 -6.71 5.70
C VAL A 138 7.31 -5.59 6.21
N GLY A 139 6.93 -4.92 7.28
CA GLY A 139 7.71 -3.80 7.84
C GLY A 139 9.11 -4.24 8.29
N LYS A 140 9.24 -5.41 8.92
CA LYS A 140 10.54 -6.00 9.29
C LYS A 140 11.39 -6.33 8.06
N ARG A 141 10.78 -6.84 6.99
CA ARG A 141 11.48 -7.13 5.73
C ARG A 141 12.01 -5.85 5.09
N LEU A 142 11.19 -4.78 5.04
CA LEU A 142 11.61 -3.47 4.52
C LEU A 142 12.74 -2.87 5.35
N ALA A 143 12.62 -2.86 6.67
CA ALA A 143 13.64 -2.33 7.57
C ALA A 143 15.00 -3.04 7.45
N SER A 144 15.01 -4.30 7.02
CA SER A 144 16.25 -5.08 6.77
C SER A 144 16.69 -5.08 5.30
N SER A 145 15.99 -4.35 4.43
CA SER A 145 16.31 -4.26 3.00
C SER A 145 17.23 -3.08 2.67
N HIS A 146 17.68 -3.04 1.43
CA HIS A 146 18.42 -1.90 0.86
C HIS A 146 17.49 -0.97 0.03
N LEU A 147 16.19 -1.20 0.08
CA LEU A 147 15.21 -0.43 -0.70
C LEU A 147 14.98 0.95 -0.09
N ASP A 148 14.72 1.92 -0.95
CA ASP A 148 14.12 3.18 -0.53
C ASP A 148 12.60 2.99 -0.43
N TYR A 149 12.02 3.25 0.76
CA TYR A 149 10.62 2.95 1.01
C TYR A 149 9.95 3.90 2.01
N THR A 150 8.62 3.98 1.95
CA THR A 150 7.81 4.51 3.05
C THR A 150 6.67 3.56 3.41
N ILE A 151 6.49 3.35 4.71
CA ILE A 151 5.32 2.69 5.28
C ILE A 151 4.34 3.78 5.70
N LEU A 152 3.24 3.92 4.97
CA LEU A 152 2.13 4.80 5.34
C LEU A 152 1.31 4.11 6.43
N ALA A 153 1.28 4.71 7.62
CA ALA A 153 0.66 4.14 8.80
C ALA A 153 -0.54 4.99 9.28
N PRO A 154 -1.69 4.89 8.58
CA PRO A 154 -2.93 5.55 9.00
C PRO A 154 -3.52 4.89 10.26
N ALA A 155 -4.33 5.63 11.00
CA ALA A 155 -5.21 5.07 12.02
C ALA A 155 -6.39 4.30 11.40
N ARG A 156 -7.42 3.99 12.19
CA ARG A 156 -8.61 3.29 11.70
C ARG A 156 -9.30 4.08 10.58
N LEU A 157 -9.46 3.44 9.42
CA LEU A 157 -9.99 4.12 8.23
C LEU A 157 -11.49 4.40 8.32
N THR A 158 -11.87 5.63 7.95
CA THR A 158 -13.26 6.09 7.84
C THR A 158 -13.61 6.53 6.42
N ASP A 159 -14.88 6.81 6.14
CA ASP A 159 -15.40 7.29 4.85
C ASP A 159 -15.75 8.81 4.92
N GLY A 160 -14.99 9.58 5.68
CA GLY A 160 -15.11 11.04 5.72
C GLY A 160 -14.31 11.73 4.61
N PRO A 161 -14.54 13.04 4.38
CA PRO A 161 -13.70 13.84 3.50
C PRO A 161 -12.30 14.03 4.09
N ALA A 162 -11.31 14.24 3.22
CA ALA A 162 -10.01 14.67 3.66
C ALA A 162 -10.11 16.06 4.29
N GLY A 163 -9.38 16.26 5.39
CA GLY A 163 -9.29 17.52 6.10
C GLY A 163 -7.83 17.82 6.48
N ALA A 164 -7.65 18.66 7.47
CA ALA A 164 -6.35 18.81 8.10
C ALA A 164 -5.93 17.48 8.73
N TYR A 165 -4.64 17.22 8.77
CA TYR A 165 -4.12 16.00 9.40
C TYR A 165 -2.89 16.29 10.26
N GLU A 166 -2.64 15.41 11.18
CA GLU A 166 -1.52 15.46 12.11
C GLU A 166 -0.57 14.30 11.82
N HIS A 167 0.72 14.62 11.63
CA HIS A 167 1.77 13.61 11.68
C HIS A 167 2.00 13.20 13.13
N VAL A 168 1.99 11.90 13.39
CA VAL A 168 2.13 11.35 14.74
C VAL A 168 3.25 10.32 14.79
N GLU A 169 3.72 10.01 15.99
CA GLU A 169 4.63 8.90 16.17
C GLU A 169 3.89 7.56 15.99
N ASN A 170 4.53 6.58 15.33
CA ASN A 170 3.93 5.26 15.13
C ASN A 170 3.64 4.53 16.46
N SER A 171 4.37 4.88 17.52
CA SER A 171 4.16 4.38 18.88
C SER A 171 2.93 4.97 19.60
N ARG A 172 2.29 6.03 19.03
CA ARG A 172 1.12 6.66 19.64
C ARG A 172 0.00 5.65 19.88
N GLU A 173 -0.51 5.59 21.11
CA GLU A 173 -1.77 4.93 21.39
C GLU A 173 -2.90 5.79 20.83
N ALA A 174 -3.65 5.22 19.88
CA ALA A 174 -4.64 5.95 19.13
C ALA A 174 -5.93 5.13 18.96
N ALA A 175 -6.41 4.54 20.06
CA ALA A 175 -7.60 3.68 20.03
C ALA A 175 -8.83 4.36 19.38
N GLU A 176 -8.94 5.68 19.50
CA GLU A 176 -10.06 6.47 18.94
C GLU A 176 -9.66 7.30 17.71
N ALA A 177 -8.38 7.35 17.35
CA ALA A 177 -7.95 8.11 16.18
C ALA A 177 -8.45 7.46 14.89
N THR A 178 -8.74 8.32 13.93
CA THR A 178 -9.19 7.91 12.60
C THR A 178 -8.33 8.54 11.51
N THR A 179 -8.39 7.96 10.33
CA THR A 179 -7.87 8.54 9.10
C THR A 179 -8.90 8.32 8.01
N SER A 180 -9.35 9.37 7.36
CA SER A 180 -10.26 9.20 6.23
C SER A 180 -9.54 8.54 5.05
N ARG A 181 -10.27 7.74 4.25
CA ARG A 181 -9.70 7.12 3.05
C ARG A 181 -9.29 8.15 2.01
N GLU A 182 -9.98 9.27 1.96
CA GLU A 182 -9.64 10.38 1.08
C GLU A 182 -8.31 11.02 1.51
N LEU A 183 -8.08 11.22 2.82
CA LEU A 183 -6.80 11.68 3.35
C LEU A 183 -5.68 10.67 3.05
N LEU A 184 -5.91 9.37 3.28
CA LEU A 184 -4.89 8.35 2.95
C LEU A 184 -4.56 8.36 1.46
N ALA A 185 -5.55 8.54 0.59
CA ALA A 185 -5.33 8.65 -0.85
C ALA A 185 -4.51 9.89 -1.22
N GLN A 186 -4.80 11.04 -0.58
CA GLN A 186 -4.03 12.27 -0.75
C GLN A 186 -2.57 12.08 -0.32
N VAL A 187 -2.32 11.55 0.89
CA VAL A 187 -0.96 11.30 1.40
C VAL A 187 -0.21 10.31 0.51
N LEU A 188 -0.88 9.25 0.03
CA LEU A 188 -0.27 8.32 -0.91
C LEU A 188 0.15 9.03 -2.21
N ALA A 189 -0.72 9.87 -2.76
CA ALA A 189 -0.42 10.63 -3.97
C ALA A 189 0.71 11.65 -3.76
N GLU A 190 0.80 12.29 -2.60
CA GLU A 190 1.90 13.17 -2.22
C GLU A 190 3.25 12.43 -2.23
N PHE A 191 3.31 11.22 -1.61
CA PHE A 191 4.53 10.42 -1.57
C PHE A 191 4.93 9.80 -2.92
N VAL A 192 3.97 9.53 -3.80
CA VAL A 192 4.28 9.12 -5.18
C VAL A 192 4.95 10.26 -5.95
N GLN A 193 4.50 11.51 -5.76
CA GLN A 193 5.05 12.68 -6.46
C GLN A 193 6.36 13.16 -5.83
N ALA A 194 6.53 13.03 -4.53
CA ALA A 194 7.69 13.48 -3.78
C ALA A 194 8.13 12.42 -2.75
N PRO A 195 8.84 11.37 -3.19
CA PRO A 195 9.38 10.35 -2.30
C PRO A 195 10.22 10.96 -1.16
N ALA A 196 10.00 10.48 0.06
CA ALA A 196 10.70 10.96 1.25
C ALA A 196 11.84 10.00 1.66
N GLN A 197 12.53 10.29 2.77
CA GLN A 197 13.49 9.36 3.36
C GLN A 197 12.77 8.09 3.82
N SER A 198 13.46 6.95 3.72
CA SER A 198 12.95 5.65 4.13
C SER A 198 12.50 5.63 5.59
N GLY A 199 11.35 5.04 5.85
CA GLY A 199 10.82 4.91 7.19
C GLY A 199 9.30 4.77 7.25
N THR A 200 8.76 5.01 8.44
CA THR A 200 7.32 5.01 8.71
C THR A 200 6.79 6.44 8.77
N TYR A 201 5.71 6.69 8.05
CA TYR A 201 4.95 7.92 8.10
C TYR A 201 3.57 7.65 8.69
N ALA A 202 3.40 7.95 9.97
CA ALA A 202 2.15 7.75 10.69
C ALA A 202 1.36 9.06 10.79
N PHE A 203 0.06 9.01 10.54
CA PHE A 203 -0.79 10.21 10.49
C PHE A 203 -2.26 9.89 10.80
N ILE A 204 -2.98 10.90 11.27
CA ILE A 204 -4.39 10.83 11.66
C ILE A 204 -5.14 12.07 11.15
N ASP A 205 -6.46 11.98 11.06
CA ASP A 205 -7.30 13.18 10.92
C ASP A 205 -7.06 14.10 12.13
N ALA A 206 -6.99 15.43 11.88
CA ALA A 206 -6.77 16.45 12.92
C ALA A 206 -8.07 16.86 13.62
#